data_c79346f71d0c955270a104cfd319149c
#
_entry.id   c79346f71d0c955270a104cfd319149c
#
_cell.length_a   1.000
_cell.length_b   1.000
_cell.length_c   1.000
_cell.angle_alpha   90.00
_cell.angle_beta   90.00
_cell.angle_gamma   90.00
#
_symmetry.space_group_name_H-M   'P 1'
#
loop_
_entity.id
_entity.type
_entity.pdbx_description
1 polymer ?
#
loop_
_entity_poly.entity_id
_entity_poly.type
_entity_poly.pdbx_seq_one_letter_code
_entity_poly.pdbx_strand_id
1 'polypeptide(L)'
;LWKTIPNKGDLSAEHECRFPSEPQENILYFIEKNAPLLKPWQREVVRIVRKISQYFYPQKQTQVMNEGWATFWHYTILQHMYQENLVTDKFILEVLHNHTNVVFQPEYHSKYYSGINPYALGYAMFTDLRRICEQPTEEDKEWFPDIAGSDWLETLHFAMQNFKDESFISQYLSPKIIRDFHLFAITDDDKESTLEVAAIHNAEGYQQIRQTLSAQYNLSNIE
;
A
#
# COMPACT_ATOMS: atom_id res chain seq x y z
N LEU A 1 8.49 16.49 -7.11
CA LEU A 1 8.10 17.58 -7.99
C LEU A 1 8.28 17.15 -9.44
N TRP A 2 7.18 17.01 -10.14
CA TRP A 2 7.00 16.44 -11.46
C TRP A 2 7.74 17.23 -12.55
N LYS A 3 8.98 16.86 -12.88
CA LYS A 3 9.73 17.41 -14.01
C LYS A 3 9.37 16.79 -15.38
N THR A 4 8.17 16.26 -15.54
CA THR A 4 7.77 15.57 -16.78
C THR A 4 7.01 16.44 -17.77
N ILE A 5 6.81 17.74 -17.46
CA ILE A 5 6.30 18.70 -18.42
C ILE A 5 7.50 19.52 -18.92
N PRO A 6 7.89 19.42 -20.20
CA PRO A 6 8.94 20.27 -20.74
C PRO A 6 8.54 21.74 -20.57
N ASN A 7 9.37 22.51 -19.89
CA ASN A 7 9.20 23.96 -19.85
C ASN A 7 9.33 24.51 -21.26
N LYS A 8 8.39 25.32 -21.71
CA LYS A 8 8.43 25.97 -23.03
C LYS A 8 9.68 26.85 -23.26
N GLY A 9 10.52 27.04 -22.24
CA GLY A 9 11.76 27.82 -22.31
C GLY A 9 12.99 27.06 -22.77
N ASP A 10 12.95 25.70 -22.76
CA ASP A 10 14.13 24.89 -23.11
C ASP A 10 14.23 24.53 -24.60
N LEU A 11 13.43 25.15 -25.46
CA LEU A 11 13.41 24.88 -26.91
C LEU A 11 14.48 25.62 -27.71
N SER A 12 15.42 26.33 -27.07
CA SER A 12 16.43 27.11 -27.76
C SER A 12 17.88 26.61 -27.63
N ALA A 13 18.08 25.41 -27.10
CA ALA A 13 19.39 24.78 -27.19
C ALA A 13 19.36 23.73 -28.33
N GLU A 14 20.09 23.97 -29.40
CA GLU A 14 20.45 23.00 -30.42
C GLU A 14 21.22 21.85 -29.75
N HIS A 15 20.49 20.93 -29.12
CA HIS A 15 21.05 19.66 -28.73
C HIS A 15 21.03 18.75 -29.98
N GLU A 16 22.19 18.58 -30.59
CA GLU A 16 22.46 17.45 -31.45
C GLU A 16 21.85 16.21 -30.84
N CYS A 17 20.86 15.62 -31.52
CA CYS A 17 20.24 14.37 -31.14
C CYS A 17 21.33 13.28 -31.17
N ARG A 18 22.01 13.07 -30.04
CA ARG A 18 22.81 11.87 -29.81
C ARG A 18 21.86 10.69 -29.68
N PHE A 19 21.88 9.85 -30.66
CA PHE A 19 21.17 8.59 -30.62
C PHE A 19 22.11 7.51 -30.06
N PRO A 20 21.65 6.68 -29.07
CA PRO A 20 20.35 6.69 -28.41
C PRO A 20 20.26 7.81 -27.36
N SER A 21 19.15 8.54 -27.36
CA SER A 21 18.80 9.43 -26.27
C SER A 21 18.78 8.63 -24.96
N GLU A 22 19.20 9.26 -23.86
CA GLU A 22 19.13 8.62 -22.53
C GLU A 22 17.77 7.93 -22.33
N PRO A 23 17.75 6.70 -21.80
CA PRO A 23 16.50 5.99 -21.56
C PRO A 23 15.63 6.83 -20.62
N GLN A 24 14.49 7.26 -21.10
CA GLN A 24 13.52 7.96 -20.28
C GLN A 24 12.79 6.93 -19.42
N GLU A 25 12.60 7.23 -18.15
CA GLU A 25 11.94 6.35 -17.18
C GLU A 25 10.52 5.91 -17.61
N ASN A 26 9.91 6.62 -18.55
CA ASN A 26 8.58 6.32 -19.06
C ASN A 26 8.61 5.77 -20.49
N ILE A 27 8.52 4.44 -20.59
CA ILE A 27 8.53 3.73 -21.89
C ILE A 27 7.41 4.20 -22.84
N LEU A 28 6.23 4.55 -22.34
CA LEU A 28 5.13 5.05 -23.16
C LEU A 28 5.46 6.42 -23.79
N TYR A 29 6.17 7.26 -23.05
CA TYR A 29 6.65 8.53 -23.58
C TYR A 29 7.68 8.32 -24.68
N PHE A 30 8.62 7.40 -24.47
CA PHE A 30 9.61 7.04 -25.48
C PHE A 30 8.94 6.52 -26.76
N ILE A 31 7.97 5.59 -26.64
CA ILE A 31 7.22 5.06 -27.77
C ILE A 31 6.42 6.18 -28.46
N GLU A 32 5.73 7.04 -27.70
CA GLU A 32 4.98 8.18 -28.26
C GLU A 32 5.86 9.07 -29.13
N LYS A 33 7.11 9.32 -28.73
CA LYS A 33 8.01 10.25 -29.42
C LYS A 33 8.82 9.60 -30.55
N ASN A 34 9.26 8.36 -30.34
CA ASN A 34 10.31 7.77 -31.17
C ASN A 34 9.85 6.61 -32.07
N ALA A 35 8.65 6.05 -31.89
CA ALA A 35 8.20 4.93 -32.68
C ALA A 35 7.86 5.36 -34.13
N PRO A 36 8.64 4.92 -35.17
CA PRO A 36 8.51 5.43 -36.53
C PRO A 36 7.26 4.92 -37.26
N LEU A 37 6.75 3.75 -36.84
CA LEU A 37 5.62 3.08 -37.51
C LEU A 37 4.25 3.51 -36.98
N LEU A 38 4.19 4.29 -35.90
CA LEU A 38 2.92 4.74 -35.32
C LEU A 38 2.28 5.81 -36.21
N LYS A 39 1.01 5.53 -36.61
CA LYS A 39 0.15 6.51 -37.27
C LYS A 39 -0.22 7.63 -36.28
N PRO A 40 -0.60 8.83 -36.73
CA PRO A 40 -0.94 9.95 -35.83
C PRO A 40 -1.99 9.59 -34.76
N TRP A 41 -3.06 8.89 -35.14
CA TRP A 41 -4.10 8.48 -34.17
C TRP A 41 -3.62 7.44 -33.17
N GLN A 42 -2.70 6.52 -33.56
CA GLN A 42 -2.10 5.54 -32.65
C GLN A 42 -1.21 6.24 -31.62
N ARG A 43 -0.45 7.22 -32.05
CA ARG A 43 0.38 8.05 -31.20
C ARG A 43 -0.46 8.82 -30.17
N GLU A 44 -1.62 9.31 -30.59
CA GLU A 44 -2.58 9.97 -29.68
C GLU A 44 -3.15 8.99 -28.64
N VAL A 45 -3.47 7.76 -29.03
CA VAL A 45 -3.89 6.71 -28.08
C VAL A 45 -2.81 6.41 -27.06
N VAL A 46 -1.55 6.23 -27.50
CA VAL A 46 -0.43 6.01 -26.57
C VAL A 46 -0.28 7.19 -25.61
N ARG A 47 -0.45 8.43 -26.10
CA ARG A 47 -0.41 9.63 -25.27
C ARG A 47 -1.52 9.65 -24.21
N ILE A 48 -2.72 9.28 -24.56
CA ILE A 48 -3.87 9.20 -23.64
C ILE A 48 -3.60 8.13 -22.57
N VAL A 49 -3.21 6.92 -22.98
CA VAL A 49 -2.89 5.82 -22.05
C VAL A 49 -1.79 6.24 -21.08
N ARG A 50 -0.72 6.87 -21.59
CA ARG A 50 0.36 7.38 -20.74
C ARG A 50 -0.14 8.37 -19.67
N LYS A 51 -0.97 9.33 -20.07
CA LYS A 51 -1.53 10.33 -19.13
C LYS A 51 -2.41 9.68 -18.07
N ILE A 52 -3.24 8.73 -18.46
CA ILE A 52 -4.10 7.97 -17.54
C ILE A 52 -3.23 7.15 -16.57
N SER A 53 -2.23 6.43 -17.09
CA SER A 53 -1.31 5.65 -16.25
C SER A 53 -0.55 6.53 -15.25
N GLN A 54 -0.04 7.69 -15.69
CA GLN A 54 0.62 8.65 -14.80
C GLN A 54 -0.30 9.20 -13.72
N TYR A 55 -1.59 9.36 -14.01
CA TYR A 55 -2.57 9.81 -13.03
C TYR A 55 -2.86 8.74 -11.96
N PHE A 56 -3.02 7.48 -12.38
CA PHE A 56 -3.38 6.40 -11.46
C PHE A 56 -2.18 5.75 -10.76
N TYR A 57 -0.98 5.91 -11.27
CA TYR A 57 0.23 5.27 -10.72
C TYR A 57 0.48 5.63 -9.24
N PRO A 58 0.46 6.90 -8.81
CA PRO A 58 0.63 7.25 -7.40
C PRO A 58 -0.48 6.68 -6.51
N GLN A 59 -1.71 6.66 -7.00
CA GLN A 59 -2.87 6.14 -6.25
C GLN A 59 -2.72 4.64 -5.99
N LYS A 60 -2.22 3.90 -6.98
CA LYS A 60 -1.95 2.47 -6.84
C LYS A 60 -0.81 2.18 -5.86
N GLN A 61 0.17 3.07 -5.75
CA GLN A 61 1.29 2.94 -4.82
C GLN A 61 0.93 3.22 -3.35
N THR A 62 -0.22 3.84 -3.11
CA THR A 62 -0.66 4.31 -1.79
C THR A 62 -2.08 3.85 -1.46
N GLN A 63 -2.53 2.77 -2.08
CA GLN A 63 -3.90 2.29 -1.90
C GLN A 63 -4.15 1.80 -0.46
N VAL A 64 -3.27 0.96 0.08
CA VAL A 64 -3.38 0.44 1.45
C VAL A 64 -3.32 1.58 2.46
N MET A 65 -2.41 2.52 2.27
CA MET A 65 -2.27 3.67 3.15
C MET A 65 -3.48 4.59 3.09
N ASN A 66 -3.94 4.98 1.89
CA ASN A 66 -5.06 5.90 1.74
C ASN A 66 -6.37 5.31 2.25
N GLU A 67 -6.67 4.06 1.88
CA GLU A 67 -7.90 3.40 2.32
C GLU A 67 -7.86 3.06 3.81
N GLY A 68 -6.70 2.62 4.29
CA GLY A 68 -6.46 2.38 5.73
C GLY A 68 -6.60 3.66 6.55
N TRP A 69 -6.01 4.75 6.11
CA TRP A 69 -6.11 6.07 6.76
C TRP A 69 -7.55 6.55 6.83
N ALA A 70 -8.26 6.52 5.70
CA ALA A 70 -9.65 6.94 5.64
C ALA A 70 -10.53 6.09 6.58
N THR A 71 -10.33 4.77 6.57
CA THR A 71 -11.09 3.83 7.40
C THR A 71 -10.78 4.00 8.89
N PHE A 72 -9.51 4.19 9.25
CA PHE A 72 -9.07 4.44 10.62
C PHE A 72 -9.69 5.73 11.19
N TRP A 73 -9.62 6.83 10.44
CA TRP A 73 -10.20 8.09 10.91
C TRP A 73 -11.73 8.08 10.91
N HIS A 74 -12.35 7.46 9.92
CA HIS A 74 -13.80 7.27 9.91
C HIS A 74 -14.27 6.58 11.20
N TYR A 75 -13.63 5.46 11.55
CA TYR A 75 -13.93 4.74 12.79
C TYR A 75 -13.64 5.58 14.04
N THR A 76 -12.46 6.19 14.11
CA THR A 76 -12.01 6.95 15.30
C THR A 76 -12.89 8.16 15.56
N ILE A 77 -13.25 8.92 14.52
CA ILE A 77 -14.12 10.10 14.63
C ILE A 77 -15.53 9.68 15.09
N LEU A 78 -16.09 8.64 14.49
CA LEU A 78 -17.44 8.21 14.82
C LEU A 78 -17.53 7.63 16.23
N GLN A 79 -16.51 6.90 16.68
CA GLN A 79 -16.41 6.44 18.06
C GLN A 79 -16.34 7.63 19.04
N HIS A 80 -15.57 8.65 18.73
CA HIS A 80 -15.49 9.86 19.55
C HIS A 80 -16.82 10.60 19.60
N MET A 81 -17.48 10.77 18.45
CA MET A 81 -18.81 11.39 18.39
C MET A 81 -19.85 10.62 19.23
N TYR A 82 -19.76 9.31 19.26
CA TYR A 82 -20.64 8.49 20.08
C TYR A 82 -20.34 8.67 21.57
N GLN A 83 -19.08 8.69 21.96
CA GLN A 83 -18.66 8.94 23.36
C GLN A 83 -19.11 10.31 23.87
N GLU A 84 -19.12 11.32 22.99
CA GLU A 84 -19.62 12.67 23.29
C GLU A 84 -21.15 12.80 23.18
N ASN A 85 -21.87 11.70 22.96
CA ASN A 85 -23.34 11.68 22.79
C ASN A 85 -23.83 12.56 21.61
N LEU A 86 -23.01 12.75 20.57
CA LEU A 86 -23.38 13.52 19.38
C LEU A 86 -24.16 12.69 18.36
N VAL A 87 -24.15 11.39 18.49
CA VAL A 87 -24.85 10.44 17.62
C VAL A 87 -25.63 9.41 18.44
N THR A 88 -26.69 8.85 17.84
CA THR A 88 -27.55 7.87 18.53
C THR A 88 -27.00 6.45 18.46
N ASP A 89 -27.43 5.58 19.40
CA ASP A 89 -27.09 4.14 19.39
C ASP A 89 -27.42 3.47 18.05
N LYS A 90 -28.60 3.80 17.49
CA LYS A 90 -29.02 3.25 16.20
C LYS A 90 -28.06 3.63 15.09
N PHE A 91 -27.64 4.90 15.04
CA PHE A 91 -26.72 5.39 14.03
C PHE A 91 -25.35 4.71 14.13
N ILE A 92 -24.80 4.63 15.37
CA ILE A 92 -23.46 4.00 15.52
C ILE A 92 -23.48 2.50 15.20
N LEU A 93 -24.56 1.77 15.52
CA LEU A 93 -24.71 0.37 15.15
C LEU A 93 -24.75 0.16 13.63
N GLU A 94 -25.46 1.02 12.90
CA GLU A 94 -25.51 0.98 11.43
C GLU A 94 -24.11 1.28 10.81
N VAL A 95 -23.41 2.27 11.35
CA VAL A 95 -22.06 2.60 10.94
C VAL A 95 -21.08 1.46 11.21
N LEU A 96 -21.13 0.84 12.40
CA LEU A 96 -20.27 -0.29 12.74
C LEU A 96 -20.53 -1.49 11.83
N HIS A 97 -21.79 -1.76 11.50
CA HIS A 97 -22.14 -2.81 10.56
C HIS A 97 -21.50 -2.55 9.17
N ASN A 98 -21.62 -1.33 8.65
CA ASN A 98 -21.04 -0.95 7.38
C ASN A 98 -19.50 -0.98 7.43
N HIS A 99 -18.91 -0.48 8.50
CA HIS A 99 -17.47 -0.53 8.72
C HIS A 99 -16.94 -1.97 8.71
N THR A 100 -17.61 -2.87 9.43
CA THR A 100 -17.23 -4.29 9.46
C THR A 100 -17.22 -4.92 8.06
N ASN A 101 -18.20 -4.56 7.22
CA ASN A 101 -18.25 -5.04 5.83
C ASN A 101 -17.08 -4.51 4.99
N VAL A 102 -16.66 -3.26 5.19
CA VAL A 102 -15.54 -2.65 4.46
C VAL A 102 -14.21 -3.30 4.83
N VAL A 103 -13.99 -3.56 6.13
CA VAL A 103 -12.73 -4.16 6.63
C VAL A 103 -12.77 -5.69 6.67
N PHE A 104 -13.80 -6.31 6.11
CA PHE A 104 -13.89 -7.77 6.10
C PHE A 104 -12.80 -8.38 5.22
N GLN A 105 -11.99 -9.26 5.82
CA GLN A 105 -10.98 -10.06 5.14
C GLN A 105 -11.46 -11.52 5.11
N PRO A 106 -11.81 -12.06 3.92
CA PRO A 106 -12.12 -13.49 3.79
C PRO A 106 -10.89 -14.35 4.14
N GLU A 107 -11.12 -15.49 4.74
CA GLU A 107 -10.07 -16.48 4.96
C GLU A 107 -9.52 -17.01 3.62
N TYR A 108 -8.24 -17.38 3.60
CA TYR A 108 -7.53 -17.85 2.40
C TYR A 108 -8.26 -18.97 1.66
N HIS A 109 -8.85 -19.91 2.39
CA HIS A 109 -9.61 -21.04 1.80
C HIS A 109 -11.04 -20.71 1.39
N SER A 110 -11.48 -19.49 1.63
CA SER A 110 -12.83 -19.05 1.27
C SER A 110 -12.95 -18.87 -0.24
N LYS A 111 -14.08 -19.28 -0.80
CA LYS A 111 -14.42 -18.98 -2.22
C LYS A 111 -14.54 -17.48 -2.52
N TYR A 112 -14.59 -16.64 -1.50
CA TYR A 112 -14.66 -15.19 -1.60
C TYR A 112 -13.29 -14.53 -1.48
N TYR A 113 -12.22 -15.32 -1.27
CA TYR A 113 -10.88 -14.76 -1.19
C TYR A 113 -10.42 -14.30 -2.58
N SER A 114 -10.08 -13.03 -2.68
CA SER A 114 -9.57 -12.39 -3.91
C SER A 114 -8.25 -11.64 -3.67
N GLY A 115 -7.52 -12.03 -2.63
CA GLY A 115 -6.33 -11.34 -2.15
C GLY A 115 -6.58 -10.60 -0.84
N ILE A 116 -5.57 -9.87 -0.40
CA ILE A 116 -5.66 -9.08 0.84
C ILE A 116 -6.47 -7.81 0.55
N ASN A 117 -7.48 -7.57 1.37
CA ASN A 117 -8.28 -6.36 1.30
C ASN A 117 -7.45 -5.15 1.79
N PRO A 118 -7.16 -4.14 0.93
CA PRO A 118 -6.35 -2.99 1.31
C PRO A 118 -6.97 -2.16 2.43
N TYR A 119 -8.29 -2.08 2.52
CA TYR A 119 -8.99 -1.43 3.63
C TYR A 119 -8.73 -2.14 4.95
N ALA A 120 -8.85 -3.47 4.96
CA ALA A 120 -8.62 -4.28 6.14
C ALA A 120 -7.17 -4.18 6.63
N LEU A 121 -6.22 -4.38 5.72
CA LEU A 121 -4.79 -4.33 6.04
C LEU A 121 -4.39 -2.94 6.54
N GLY A 122 -4.74 -1.91 5.78
CA GLY A 122 -4.39 -0.53 6.13
C GLY A 122 -5.01 -0.08 7.46
N TYR A 123 -6.29 -0.38 7.68
CA TYR A 123 -6.96 -0.11 8.96
C TYR A 123 -6.30 -0.84 10.13
N ALA A 124 -5.99 -2.13 9.98
CA ALA A 124 -5.31 -2.91 11.00
C ALA A 124 -3.92 -2.32 11.31
N MET A 125 -3.13 -1.96 10.29
CA MET A 125 -1.80 -1.38 10.48
C MET A 125 -1.85 -0.02 11.20
N PHE A 126 -2.73 0.90 10.83
CA PHE A 126 -2.86 2.18 11.54
C PHE A 126 -3.37 2.01 12.96
N THR A 127 -4.32 1.09 13.18
CA THR A 127 -4.81 0.77 14.54
C THR A 127 -3.71 0.17 15.40
N ASP A 128 -2.90 -0.72 14.83
CA ASP A 128 -1.81 -1.35 15.56
C ASP A 128 -0.65 -0.38 15.83
N LEU A 129 -0.32 0.50 14.91
CA LEU A 129 0.63 1.60 15.16
C LEU A 129 0.21 2.46 16.33
N ARG A 130 -1.06 2.86 16.38
CA ARG A 130 -1.60 3.58 17.53
C ARG A 130 -1.43 2.79 18.82
N ARG A 131 -1.77 1.50 18.83
CA ARG A 131 -1.62 0.62 19.97
C ARG A 131 -0.14 0.52 20.44
N ILE A 132 0.79 0.34 19.49
CA ILE A 132 2.24 0.27 19.78
C ILE A 132 2.73 1.56 20.46
N CYS A 133 2.23 2.70 20.01
CA CYS A 133 2.58 3.98 20.64
C CYS A 133 1.93 4.14 22.02
N GLU A 134 0.64 3.81 22.18
CA GLU A 134 -0.09 4.03 23.44
C GLU A 134 0.17 2.94 24.49
N GLN A 135 0.27 1.66 24.07
CA GLN A 135 0.32 0.49 24.97
C GLN A 135 1.26 -0.60 24.40
N PRO A 136 2.56 -0.33 24.29
CA PRO A 136 3.51 -1.28 23.72
C PRO A 136 3.68 -2.52 24.60
N THR A 137 3.67 -3.70 23.97
CA THR A 137 4.13 -4.95 24.59
C THR A 137 5.66 -5.06 24.55
N GLU A 138 6.24 -6.06 25.20
CA GLU A 138 7.69 -6.29 25.11
C GLU A 138 8.10 -6.67 23.68
N GLU A 139 7.27 -7.45 22.96
CA GLU A 139 7.49 -7.75 21.53
C GLU A 139 7.49 -6.47 20.69
N ASP A 140 6.57 -5.54 20.98
CA ASP A 140 6.52 -4.26 20.24
C ASP A 140 7.76 -3.40 20.49
N LYS A 141 8.29 -3.38 21.71
CA LYS A 141 9.53 -2.65 22.05
C LYS A 141 10.75 -3.24 21.33
N GLU A 142 10.76 -4.54 21.13
CA GLU A 142 11.82 -5.22 20.38
C GLU A 142 11.74 -4.91 18.88
N TRP A 143 10.53 -4.96 18.30
CA TRP A 143 10.32 -4.75 16.87
C TRP A 143 10.29 -3.29 16.45
N PHE A 144 9.85 -2.41 17.32
CA PHE A 144 9.61 -0.99 17.06
C PHE A 144 10.14 -0.09 18.17
N PRO A 145 11.44 -0.18 18.52
CA PRO A 145 12.01 0.55 19.66
C PRO A 145 11.86 2.07 19.52
N ASP A 146 11.84 2.59 18.29
CA ASP A 146 11.78 4.02 18.02
C ASP A 146 10.40 4.64 18.21
N ILE A 147 9.33 3.84 18.11
CA ILE A 147 7.95 4.32 18.17
C ILE A 147 7.16 3.80 19.37
N ALA A 148 7.65 2.75 20.04
CA ALA A 148 6.99 2.18 21.22
C ALA A 148 6.92 3.20 22.35
N GLY A 149 5.71 3.64 22.72
CA GLY A 149 5.48 4.66 23.75
C GLY A 149 5.65 6.11 23.27
N SER A 150 5.75 6.35 21.96
CA SER A 150 5.81 7.69 21.36
C SER A 150 4.43 8.31 21.18
N ASP A 151 4.35 9.56 20.69
CA ASP A 151 3.09 10.16 20.27
C ASP A 151 2.53 9.46 19.02
N TRP A 152 1.34 8.85 19.18
CA TRP A 152 0.73 8.09 18.12
C TRP A 152 0.31 8.96 16.93
N LEU A 153 -0.13 10.21 17.19
CA LEU A 153 -0.60 11.09 16.13
C LEU A 153 0.57 11.57 15.26
N GLU A 154 1.68 11.94 15.89
CA GLU A 154 2.91 12.28 15.16
C GLU A 154 3.42 11.10 14.34
N THR A 155 3.43 9.89 14.92
CA THR A 155 3.87 8.67 14.26
C THR A 155 3.00 8.35 13.03
N LEU A 156 1.68 8.45 13.15
CA LEU A 156 0.77 8.21 12.04
C LEU A 156 0.92 9.27 10.93
N HIS A 157 1.05 10.55 11.30
CA HIS A 157 1.31 11.62 10.34
C HIS A 157 2.65 11.43 9.62
N PHE A 158 3.70 11.06 10.37
CA PHE A 158 5.00 10.76 9.76
C PHE A 158 4.90 9.62 8.75
N ALA A 159 4.18 8.55 9.09
CA ALA A 159 3.95 7.44 8.18
C ALA A 159 3.26 7.90 6.89
N MET A 160 2.15 8.66 6.99
CA MET A 160 1.41 9.16 5.84
C MET A 160 2.20 10.12 4.94
N GLN A 161 3.13 10.87 5.51
CA GLN A 161 3.92 11.86 4.75
C GLN A 161 5.11 11.24 4.02
N ASN A 162 5.65 10.12 4.52
CA ASN A 162 6.97 9.64 4.11
C ASN A 162 6.95 8.27 3.43
N PHE A 163 5.86 7.52 3.51
CA PHE A 163 5.79 6.15 3.02
C PHE A 163 4.79 5.98 1.87
N LYS A 164 5.00 4.95 1.07
CA LYS A 164 4.05 4.32 0.16
C LYS A 164 3.77 2.90 0.65
N ASP A 165 2.81 2.21 0.08
CA ASP A 165 2.36 0.89 0.55
C ASP A 165 3.50 -0.10 0.78
N GLU A 166 4.40 -0.26 -0.20
CA GLU A 166 5.57 -1.13 -0.10
C GLU A 166 6.42 -0.82 1.13
N SER A 167 6.84 0.43 1.29
CA SER A 167 7.70 0.85 2.39
C SER A 167 6.97 0.90 3.74
N PHE A 168 5.67 1.22 3.73
CA PHE A 168 4.82 1.20 4.91
C PHE A 168 4.67 -0.23 5.47
N ILE A 169 4.37 -1.20 4.60
CA ILE A 169 4.30 -2.62 4.97
C ILE A 169 5.67 -3.10 5.45
N SER A 170 6.72 -2.82 4.69
CA SER A 170 8.09 -3.21 5.05
C SER A 170 8.53 -2.68 6.41
N GLN A 171 8.12 -1.47 6.78
CA GLN A 171 8.52 -0.84 8.05
C GLN A 171 7.61 -1.19 9.22
N TYR A 172 6.29 -1.23 9.01
CA TYR A 172 5.32 -1.20 10.11
C TYR A 172 4.40 -2.43 10.21
N LEU A 173 4.52 -3.42 9.34
CA LEU A 173 3.75 -4.66 9.49
C LEU A 173 4.25 -5.43 10.72
N SER A 174 3.46 -5.45 11.78
CA SER A 174 3.86 -6.08 13.05
C SER A 174 3.67 -7.60 13.04
N PRO A 175 4.38 -8.33 13.91
CA PRO A 175 4.14 -9.75 14.15
C PRO A 175 2.68 -10.04 14.55
N LYS A 176 2.06 -9.14 15.30
CA LYS A 176 0.66 -9.23 15.68
C LYS A 176 -0.27 -9.28 14.46
N ILE A 177 -0.11 -8.34 13.51
CA ILE A 177 -0.93 -8.30 12.29
C ILE A 177 -0.68 -9.53 11.43
N ILE A 178 0.56 -9.99 11.32
CA ILE A 178 0.89 -11.23 10.59
C ILE A 178 0.12 -12.41 11.17
N ARG A 179 0.03 -12.50 12.50
CA ARG A 179 -0.76 -13.55 13.17
C ARG A 179 -2.27 -13.37 12.97
N ASP A 180 -2.78 -12.16 13.14
CA ASP A 180 -4.22 -11.84 13.03
C ASP A 180 -4.75 -12.10 11.61
N PHE A 181 -3.96 -11.82 10.58
CA PHE A 181 -4.31 -12.03 9.18
C PHE A 181 -3.93 -13.42 8.66
N HIS A 182 -3.36 -14.28 9.51
CA HIS A 182 -2.88 -15.61 9.13
C HIS A 182 -1.97 -15.56 7.88
N LEU A 183 -1.06 -14.56 7.84
CA LEU A 183 -0.10 -14.41 6.76
C LEU A 183 1.00 -15.44 6.92
N PHE A 184 0.79 -16.61 6.32
CA PHE A 184 1.73 -17.73 6.39
C PHE A 184 2.46 -17.89 5.06
N ALA A 185 3.75 -18.19 5.09
CA ALA A 185 4.44 -18.72 3.95
C ALA A 185 3.98 -20.16 3.72
N ILE A 186 3.19 -20.38 2.69
CA ILE A 186 2.82 -21.73 2.24
C ILE A 186 3.85 -22.13 1.19
N THR A 187 4.59 -23.19 1.45
CA THR A 187 5.46 -23.80 0.45
C THR A 187 4.63 -24.88 -0.24
N ASP A 188 4.28 -24.62 -1.50
CA ASP A 188 3.66 -25.62 -2.37
C ASP A 188 4.77 -26.35 -3.13
N ASP A 189 4.98 -27.64 -2.84
CA ASP A 189 5.81 -28.49 -3.65
C ASP A 189 4.89 -29.32 -4.57
N ASP A 190 4.94 -29.05 -5.87
CA ASP A 190 4.18 -29.77 -6.91
C ASP A 190 4.30 -31.30 -6.85
N LYS A 191 5.24 -31.84 -6.05
CA LYS A 191 5.51 -33.27 -5.89
C LYS A 191 4.81 -33.89 -4.67
N GLU A 192 4.31 -33.06 -3.75
CA GLU A 192 3.64 -33.55 -2.55
C GLU A 192 2.18 -33.10 -2.51
N SER A 193 1.30 -34.01 -2.06
CA SER A 193 -0.14 -33.74 -1.96
C SER A 193 -0.54 -32.95 -0.71
N THR A 194 0.42 -32.55 0.09
CA THR A 194 0.23 -31.80 1.35
C THR A 194 0.92 -30.46 1.31
N LEU A 195 0.18 -29.39 1.62
CA LEU A 195 0.74 -28.05 1.81
C LEU A 195 1.54 -28.03 3.12
N GLU A 196 2.82 -27.72 3.06
CA GLU A 196 3.63 -27.54 4.24
C GLU A 196 3.65 -26.06 4.65
N VAL A 197 3.13 -25.78 5.86
CA VAL A 197 3.23 -24.44 6.45
C VAL A 197 4.63 -24.30 7.05
N ALA A 198 5.51 -23.54 6.40
CA ALA A 198 6.81 -23.21 6.96
C ALA A 198 6.62 -22.42 8.27
N ALA A 199 7.22 -22.89 9.34
CA ALA A 199 7.06 -22.39 10.69
C ALA A 199 7.39 -20.89 10.81
N ILE A 200 6.49 -20.12 11.40
CA ILE A 200 6.41 -18.69 11.20
C ILE A 200 6.54 -17.91 12.51
N HIS A 201 6.72 -18.59 13.62
CA HIS A 201 6.74 -17.96 14.94
C HIS A 201 8.14 -17.58 15.43
N ASN A 202 9.05 -17.23 14.52
CA ASN A 202 10.36 -16.68 14.84
C ASN A 202 10.59 -15.34 14.12
N ALA A 203 11.54 -14.56 14.60
CA ALA A 203 11.86 -13.24 14.07
C ALA A 203 12.20 -13.27 12.56
N GLU A 204 12.90 -14.31 12.11
CA GLU A 204 13.30 -14.48 10.72
C GLU A 204 12.09 -14.71 9.80
N GLY A 205 11.15 -15.56 10.21
CA GLY A 205 9.91 -15.82 9.48
C GLY A 205 9.04 -14.57 9.36
N TYR A 206 8.92 -13.78 10.43
CA TYR A 206 8.20 -12.50 10.38
C TYR A 206 8.85 -11.50 9.42
N GLN A 207 10.18 -11.41 9.41
CA GLN A 207 10.89 -10.57 8.46
C GLN A 207 10.68 -11.02 7.01
N GLN A 208 10.73 -12.33 6.76
CA GLN A 208 10.50 -12.89 5.43
C GLN A 208 9.08 -12.60 4.92
N ILE A 209 8.05 -12.77 5.76
CA ILE A 209 6.67 -12.43 5.40
C ILE A 209 6.53 -10.95 5.08
N ARG A 210 7.11 -10.08 5.92
CA ARG A 210 7.10 -8.63 5.71
C ARG A 210 7.72 -8.25 4.36
N GLN A 211 8.87 -8.84 4.01
CA GLN A 211 9.52 -8.63 2.73
C GLN A 211 8.70 -9.16 1.56
N THR A 212 8.17 -10.38 1.67
CA THR A 212 7.35 -10.99 0.62
C THR A 212 6.08 -10.20 0.36
N LEU A 213 5.38 -9.78 1.42
CA LEU A 213 4.17 -8.97 1.26
C LEU A 213 4.50 -7.59 0.69
N SER A 214 5.53 -6.91 1.19
CA SER A 214 5.92 -5.60 0.65
C SER A 214 6.29 -5.66 -0.82
N ALA A 215 6.97 -6.73 -1.27
CA ALA A 215 7.32 -6.94 -2.66
C ALA A 215 6.10 -7.06 -3.59
N GLN A 216 4.95 -7.58 -3.11
CA GLN A 216 3.70 -7.62 -3.88
C GLN A 216 3.13 -6.21 -4.17
N TYR A 217 3.44 -5.24 -3.33
CA TYR A 217 3.03 -3.84 -3.50
C TYR A 217 4.08 -3.00 -4.24
N ASN A 218 5.21 -3.60 -4.61
CA ASN A 218 6.22 -2.93 -5.42
C ASN A 218 5.84 -3.03 -6.90
N LEU A 219 5.37 -1.91 -7.47
CA LEU A 219 4.96 -1.83 -8.87
C LEU A 219 6.12 -1.95 -9.88
N SER A 220 7.37 -1.96 -9.41
CA SER A 220 8.54 -2.20 -10.26
C SER A 220 8.72 -3.68 -10.63
N ASN A 221 8.06 -4.57 -9.90
CA ASN A 221 8.12 -6.03 -10.09
C ASN A 221 6.95 -6.57 -10.95
N ILE A 222 6.29 -5.71 -11.73
CA ILE A 222 5.29 -6.16 -12.71
C ILE A 222 6.06 -6.73 -13.90
N GLU A 223 6.20 -8.06 -13.93
CA GLU A 223 6.59 -8.82 -15.12
C GLU A 223 5.51 -8.81 -16.20
#